data_c38abf0016cf6c71dadb76096a1be019
#
_entry.id   c38abf0016cf6c71dadb76096a1be019
#
_cell.length_a   1.000
_cell.length_b   1.000
_cell.length_c   1.000
_cell.angle_alpha   90.00
_cell.angle_beta   90.00
_cell.angle_gamma   90.00
#
_symmetry.space_group_name_H-M   'P 1'
#
loop_
_entity.id
_entity.type
_entity.pdbx_description
1 polymer ?
#
loop_
_entity_poly.entity_id
_entity_poly.type
_entity_poly.pdbx_seq_one_letter_code
_entity_poly.pdbx_strand_id
1 'polypeptide(L)'
;MAKYEFSIIASGLNPEAEDFEQRFLDVGCDDATISFQKGHIIVDFAREAASIGAAIVSAMQCVNATGAMVDRIEPDPLVSLSDIASRTGMSRAAMTQYSKGQRSKDFPSPVAKVTSDSPLWDWATVAKWLFQHEKISRETAMEAAAVRAANVAIESHQPQLLEAMQDSLQSYEKELENKAA
;
A
#
# COMPACT_ATOMS: atom_id res chain seq x y z
N MET A 1 18.74 -6.84 -4.75
CA MET A 1 17.30 -6.58 -4.92
C MET A 1 16.60 -7.17 -3.72
N ALA A 2 15.54 -6.53 -3.25
CA ALA A 2 14.71 -7.04 -2.16
C ALA A 2 13.38 -7.55 -2.75
N LYS A 3 12.74 -8.48 -2.05
CA LYS A 3 11.42 -9.02 -2.42
C LYS A 3 10.34 -8.20 -1.72
N TYR A 4 9.34 -7.75 -2.47
CA TYR A 4 8.21 -6.96 -1.99
C TYR A 4 6.91 -7.70 -2.25
N GLU A 5 6.04 -7.74 -1.23
CA GLU A 5 4.74 -8.40 -1.28
C GLU A 5 3.63 -7.34 -1.20
N PHE A 6 2.75 -7.33 -2.19
CA PHE A 6 1.60 -6.44 -2.28
C PHE A 6 0.60 -6.98 -3.29
N SER A 7 -0.63 -6.49 -3.23
CA SER A 7 -1.69 -6.90 -4.15
C SER A 7 -2.10 -5.74 -5.05
N ILE A 8 -2.40 -6.04 -6.30
CA ILE A 8 -3.08 -5.15 -7.23
C ILE A 8 -4.52 -5.62 -7.37
N ILE A 9 -5.45 -4.71 -7.11
CA ILE A 9 -6.87 -4.90 -7.41
C ILE A 9 -7.10 -4.32 -8.80
N ALA A 10 -7.69 -5.13 -9.69
CA ALA A 10 -7.89 -4.76 -11.08
C ALA A 10 -9.29 -5.18 -11.58
N SER A 11 -9.67 -4.64 -12.73
CA SER A 11 -10.93 -4.90 -13.41
C SER A 11 -10.74 -4.91 -14.93
N GLY A 12 -11.85 -5.10 -15.68
CA GLY A 12 -11.86 -4.93 -17.13
C GLY A 12 -11.57 -6.19 -17.95
N LEU A 13 -11.23 -7.33 -17.33
CA LEU A 13 -11.12 -8.62 -18.01
C LEU A 13 -12.19 -9.61 -17.53
N ASN A 14 -12.58 -10.52 -18.42
CA ASN A 14 -13.45 -11.63 -18.08
C ASN A 14 -12.62 -12.79 -17.49
N PRO A 15 -12.81 -13.16 -16.22
CA PRO A 15 -12.05 -14.26 -15.60
C PRO A 15 -12.42 -15.64 -16.15
N GLU A 16 -13.54 -15.77 -16.87
CA GLU A 16 -13.98 -17.02 -17.53
C GLU A 16 -13.41 -17.19 -18.95
N ALA A 17 -12.64 -16.20 -19.45
CA ALA A 17 -12.00 -16.31 -20.75
C ALA A 17 -10.90 -17.39 -20.72
N GLU A 18 -10.84 -18.24 -21.78
CA GLU A 18 -9.87 -19.35 -21.86
C GLU A 18 -8.41 -18.89 -21.77
N ASP A 19 -8.11 -17.66 -22.19
CA ASP A 19 -6.78 -17.06 -22.20
C ASP A 19 -6.50 -16.17 -20.97
N PHE A 20 -7.40 -16.13 -19.99
CA PHE A 20 -7.33 -15.19 -18.87
C PHE A 20 -5.99 -15.26 -18.11
N GLU A 21 -5.59 -16.43 -17.62
CA GLU A 21 -4.33 -16.60 -16.89
C GLU A 21 -3.12 -16.41 -17.81
N GLN A 22 -3.21 -16.88 -19.05
CA GLN A 22 -2.13 -16.81 -20.02
C GLN A 22 -1.74 -15.35 -20.33
N ARG A 23 -2.70 -14.42 -20.37
CA ARG A 23 -2.42 -12.99 -20.58
C ARG A 23 -1.47 -12.42 -19.55
N PHE A 24 -1.57 -12.86 -18.29
CA PHE A 24 -0.68 -12.39 -17.22
C PHE A 24 0.73 -12.99 -17.36
N LEU A 25 0.82 -14.26 -17.73
CA LEU A 25 2.11 -14.93 -17.95
C LEU A 25 2.86 -14.32 -19.15
N ASP A 26 2.17 -14.04 -20.24
CA ASP A 26 2.75 -13.51 -21.48
C ASP A 26 3.39 -12.12 -21.31
N VAL A 27 2.96 -11.35 -20.31
CA VAL A 27 3.48 -10.01 -20.04
C VAL A 27 4.46 -9.94 -18.86
N GLY A 28 4.84 -11.10 -18.29
CA GLY A 28 5.83 -11.19 -17.22
C GLY A 28 5.27 -10.93 -15.81
N CYS A 29 4.00 -11.33 -15.57
CA CYS A 29 3.44 -11.40 -14.22
C CYS A 29 3.62 -12.81 -13.61
N ASP A 30 4.72 -13.48 -13.91
CA ASP A 30 5.06 -14.85 -13.48
C ASP A 30 5.44 -14.94 -11.99
N ASP A 31 5.67 -13.80 -11.34
CA ASP A 31 5.90 -13.65 -9.91
C ASP A 31 4.60 -13.29 -9.12
N ALA A 32 3.45 -13.51 -9.75
CA ALA A 32 2.15 -13.20 -9.16
C ALA A 32 1.22 -14.41 -9.08
N THR A 33 0.36 -14.40 -8.08
CA THR A 33 -0.81 -15.30 -7.99
C THR A 33 -2.06 -14.52 -8.33
N ILE A 34 -2.89 -15.07 -9.22
CA ILE A 34 -4.10 -14.41 -9.70
C ILE A 34 -5.31 -15.09 -9.09
N SER A 35 -6.23 -14.30 -8.56
CA SER A 35 -7.52 -14.76 -8.04
C SER A 35 -8.63 -13.79 -8.44
N PHE A 36 -9.88 -14.24 -8.27
CA PHE A 36 -11.04 -13.41 -8.56
C PHE A 36 -12.02 -13.47 -7.39
N GLN A 37 -12.35 -12.29 -6.84
CA GLN A 37 -13.24 -12.19 -5.70
C GLN A 37 -14.07 -10.89 -5.75
N LYS A 38 -15.35 -10.99 -5.42
CA LYS A 38 -16.27 -9.83 -5.31
C LYS A 38 -16.30 -8.93 -6.55
N GLY A 39 -16.13 -9.51 -7.73
CA GLY A 39 -16.12 -8.77 -8.99
C GLY A 39 -14.80 -8.12 -9.37
N HIS A 40 -13.73 -8.37 -8.63
CA HIS A 40 -12.39 -7.85 -8.88
C HIS A 40 -11.39 -8.95 -9.17
N ILE A 41 -10.42 -8.65 -10.02
CA ILE A 41 -9.21 -9.43 -10.21
C ILE A 41 -8.23 -9.02 -9.11
N ILE A 42 -7.68 -10.00 -8.40
CA ILE A 42 -6.67 -9.78 -7.37
C ILE A 42 -5.38 -10.40 -7.87
N VAL A 43 -4.34 -9.59 -7.98
CA VAL A 43 -3.02 -10.02 -8.44
C VAL A 43 -2.03 -9.83 -7.29
N ASP A 44 -1.71 -10.92 -6.60
CA ASP A 44 -0.83 -10.94 -5.44
C ASP A 44 0.61 -11.13 -5.91
N PHE A 45 1.41 -10.08 -5.82
CA PHE A 45 2.82 -10.06 -6.23
C PHE A 45 3.78 -10.43 -5.09
N ALA A 46 4.86 -11.10 -5.48
CA ALA A 46 6.03 -11.34 -4.64
C ALA A 46 7.29 -10.93 -5.45
N ARG A 47 7.37 -9.63 -5.79
CA ARG A 47 8.27 -9.05 -6.80
C ARG A 47 9.62 -8.63 -6.25
N GLU A 48 10.69 -9.04 -6.93
CA GLU A 48 12.04 -8.57 -6.65
C GLU A 48 12.33 -7.25 -7.41
N ALA A 49 12.76 -6.23 -6.67
CA ALA A 49 13.07 -4.92 -7.23
C ALA A 49 14.15 -4.17 -6.41
N ALA A 50 14.62 -3.06 -6.95
CA ALA A 50 15.55 -2.17 -6.25
C ALA A 50 14.87 -1.40 -5.11
N SER A 51 13.56 -1.12 -5.23
CA SER A 51 12.74 -0.44 -4.23
C SER A 51 11.28 -0.87 -4.35
N ILE A 52 10.49 -0.65 -3.28
CA ILE A 52 9.03 -0.88 -3.30
C ILE A 52 8.34 -0.05 -4.38
N GLY A 53 8.75 1.19 -4.61
CA GLY A 53 8.21 2.03 -5.68
C GLY A 53 8.46 1.42 -7.07
N ALA A 54 9.67 0.92 -7.33
CA ALA A 54 9.99 0.24 -8.58
C ALA A 54 9.19 -1.07 -8.76
N ALA A 55 8.99 -1.82 -7.66
CA ALA A 55 8.17 -3.03 -7.67
C ALA A 55 6.72 -2.72 -8.07
N ILE A 56 6.10 -1.72 -7.42
CA ILE A 56 4.72 -1.31 -7.69
C ILE A 56 4.55 -0.82 -9.12
N VAL A 57 5.42 0.08 -9.60
CA VAL A 57 5.33 0.63 -10.97
C VAL A 57 5.44 -0.48 -12.01
N SER A 58 6.42 -1.37 -11.89
CA SER A 58 6.58 -2.48 -12.84
C SER A 58 5.42 -3.48 -12.80
N ALA A 59 4.85 -3.73 -11.63
CA ALA A 59 3.67 -4.58 -11.48
C ALA A 59 2.42 -3.93 -12.11
N MET A 60 2.20 -2.63 -11.92
CA MET A 60 1.11 -1.89 -12.58
C MET A 60 1.24 -1.92 -14.11
N GLN A 61 2.44 -1.73 -14.63
CA GLN A 61 2.71 -1.83 -16.07
C GLN A 61 2.39 -3.22 -16.60
N CYS A 62 2.81 -4.26 -15.87
CA CYS A 62 2.52 -5.65 -16.19
C CYS A 62 1.01 -5.91 -16.23
N VAL A 63 0.26 -5.55 -15.20
CA VAL A 63 -1.20 -5.72 -15.16
C VAL A 63 -1.90 -4.94 -16.28
N ASN A 64 -1.54 -3.69 -16.51
CA ASN A 64 -2.11 -2.88 -17.59
C ASN A 64 -1.84 -3.48 -18.99
N ALA A 65 -0.69 -4.12 -19.19
CA ALA A 65 -0.33 -4.77 -20.47
C ALA A 65 -1.23 -5.97 -20.79
N THR A 66 -1.90 -6.59 -19.81
CA THR A 66 -2.91 -7.64 -20.04
C THR A 66 -4.20 -7.11 -20.66
N GLY A 67 -4.41 -5.79 -20.63
CA GLY A 67 -5.68 -5.13 -20.95
C GLY A 67 -6.59 -4.93 -19.71
N ALA A 68 -6.18 -5.39 -18.53
CA ALA A 68 -6.84 -5.06 -17.27
C ALA A 68 -6.59 -3.59 -16.89
N MET A 69 -7.47 -3.05 -16.07
CA MET A 69 -7.35 -1.73 -15.48
C MET A 69 -6.99 -1.87 -14.00
N VAL A 70 -5.91 -1.21 -13.59
CA VAL A 70 -5.50 -1.16 -12.19
C VAL A 70 -6.42 -0.20 -11.44
N ASP A 71 -7.17 -0.72 -10.47
CA ASP A 71 -8.13 0.06 -9.68
C ASP A 71 -7.51 0.53 -8.36
N ARG A 72 -6.64 -0.31 -7.73
CA ARG A 72 -6.09 -0.05 -6.40
C ARG A 72 -4.87 -0.90 -6.10
N ILE A 73 -4.00 -0.39 -5.22
CA ILE A 73 -2.91 -1.15 -4.59
C ILE A 73 -3.28 -1.43 -3.13
N GLU A 74 -3.10 -2.66 -2.70
CA GLU A 74 -3.25 -3.09 -1.30
C GLU A 74 -1.88 -3.50 -0.69
N PRO A 75 -1.71 -3.41 0.64
CA PRO A 75 -2.73 -3.29 1.70
C PRO A 75 -3.40 -1.90 1.75
N ASP A 76 -4.71 -1.89 2.06
CA ASP A 76 -5.54 -0.68 2.07
C ASP A 76 -4.87 0.48 2.82
N PRO A 77 -4.76 1.67 2.22
CA PRO A 77 -4.19 2.85 2.88
C PRO A 77 -5.09 3.43 3.99
N LEU A 78 -6.40 3.11 4.02
CA LEU A 78 -7.29 3.49 5.10
C LEU A 78 -7.43 2.34 6.10
N VAL A 79 -7.16 2.60 7.36
CA VAL A 79 -7.07 1.59 8.42
C VAL A 79 -7.89 1.95 9.66
N SER A 80 -8.52 0.96 10.27
CA SER A 80 -9.07 1.04 11.62
C SER A 80 -8.00 0.80 12.69
N LEU A 81 -8.30 1.06 13.96
CA LEU A 81 -7.40 0.71 15.07
C LEU A 81 -7.11 -0.79 15.14
N SER A 82 -8.06 -1.63 14.71
CA SER A 82 -7.85 -3.08 14.63
C SER A 82 -6.87 -3.45 13.53
N ASP A 83 -6.96 -2.80 12.37
CA ASP A 83 -6.04 -3.04 11.26
C ASP A 83 -4.62 -2.59 11.63
N ILE A 84 -4.48 -1.42 12.28
CA ILE A 84 -3.19 -0.93 12.79
C ILE A 84 -2.60 -1.94 13.77
N ALA A 85 -3.39 -2.43 14.72
CA ALA A 85 -2.96 -3.42 15.70
C ALA A 85 -2.46 -4.71 15.01
N SER A 86 -3.22 -5.21 14.04
CA SER A 86 -2.85 -6.40 13.25
C SER A 86 -1.56 -6.21 12.47
N ARG A 87 -1.40 -5.09 11.76
CA ARG A 87 -0.21 -4.77 10.94
C ARG A 87 1.07 -4.58 11.76
N THR A 88 0.92 -4.16 13.02
CA THR A 88 2.07 -3.83 13.90
C THR A 88 2.38 -4.89 14.94
N GLY A 89 1.53 -5.90 15.10
CA GLY A 89 1.62 -6.86 16.21
C GLY A 89 1.30 -6.26 17.58
N MET A 90 0.80 -5.01 17.64
CA MET A 90 0.42 -4.34 18.89
C MET A 90 -1.02 -4.71 19.27
N SER A 91 -1.37 -4.54 20.55
CA SER A 91 -2.73 -4.79 20.99
C SER A 91 -3.68 -3.66 20.56
N ARG A 92 -4.96 -4.00 20.27
CA ARG A 92 -5.99 -3.00 20.00
C ARG A 92 -6.18 -2.03 21.17
N ALA A 93 -6.01 -2.50 22.40
CA ALA A 93 -6.07 -1.65 23.59
C ALA A 93 -4.99 -0.57 23.57
N ALA A 94 -3.77 -0.93 23.15
CA ALA A 94 -2.67 0.04 22.99
C ALA A 94 -3.01 1.09 21.92
N MET A 95 -3.55 0.67 20.76
CA MET A 95 -3.97 1.60 19.70
C MET A 95 -5.08 2.53 20.17
N THR A 96 -6.05 2.03 20.93
CA THR A 96 -7.11 2.85 21.53
C THR A 96 -6.54 3.88 22.51
N GLN A 97 -5.55 3.52 23.32
CA GLN A 97 -4.90 4.46 24.24
C GLN A 97 -4.11 5.56 23.52
N TYR A 98 -3.45 5.21 22.38
CA TYR A 98 -2.79 6.20 21.53
C TYR A 98 -3.81 7.16 20.91
N SER A 99 -4.87 6.64 20.30
CA SER A 99 -5.90 7.45 19.65
C SER A 99 -6.65 8.40 20.61
N LYS A 100 -6.72 8.05 21.90
CA LYS A 100 -7.28 8.91 22.96
C LYS A 100 -6.27 9.86 23.61
N GLY A 101 -5.02 9.90 23.13
CA GLY A 101 -3.97 10.73 23.71
C GLY A 101 -3.50 10.31 25.11
N GLN A 102 -3.83 9.08 25.54
CA GLN A 102 -3.46 8.58 26.87
C GLN A 102 -2.01 8.10 26.96
N ARG A 103 -1.43 7.67 25.83
CA ARG A 103 -0.02 7.24 25.74
C ARG A 103 0.88 8.27 25.05
N SER A 104 0.33 9.02 24.10
CA SER A 104 1.00 10.12 23.40
C SER A 104 -0.06 11.11 22.93
N LYS A 105 0.27 12.41 22.98
CA LYS A 105 -0.66 13.48 22.56
C LYS A 105 -0.59 13.79 21.07
N ASP A 106 0.40 13.26 20.37
CA ASP A 106 0.74 13.55 18.98
C ASP A 106 0.40 12.41 18.02
N PHE A 107 -0.37 11.39 18.49
CA PHE A 107 -0.86 10.33 17.60
C PHE A 107 -1.77 10.94 16.51
N PRO A 108 -1.62 10.53 15.23
CA PRO A 108 -2.39 11.08 14.12
C PRO A 108 -3.90 11.03 14.35
N SER A 109 -4.59 12.05 13.84
CA SER A 109 -6.06 12.09 13.85
C SER A 109 -6.64 11.23 12.72
N PRO A 110 -7.86 10.68 12.88
CA PRO A 110 -8.52 9.96 11.80
C PRO A 110 -8.86 10.89 10.63
N VAL A 111 -8.85 10.33 9.41
CA VAL A 111 -9.07 11.06 8.17
C VAL A 111 -10.43 10.76 7.50
N ALA A 112 -11.07 9.66 7.89
CA ALA A 112 -12.37 9.26 7.37
C ALA A 112 -13.26 8.70 8.48
N LYS A 113 -14.58 8.71 8.27
CA LYS A 113 -15.58 8.27 9.24
C LYS A 113 -15.41 8.91 10.64
N VAL A 114 -14.95 10.15 10.69
CA VAL A 114 -14.54 10.84 11.93
C VAL A 114 -15.68 10.93 12.95
N THR A 115 -16.93 10.98 12.50
CA THR A 115 -18.13 11.05 13.34
C THR A 115 -18.73 9.69 13.71
N SER A 116 -18.12 8.59 13.24
CA SER A 116 -18.60 7.24 13.52
C SER A 116 -17.84 6.59 14.68
N ASP A 117 -18.40 5.50 15.20
CA ASP A 117 -17.74 4.67 16.23
C ASP A 117 -16.53 3.87 15.70
N SER A 118 -16.34 3.89 14.37
CA SER A 118 -15.25 3.20 13.69
C SER A 118 -14.54 4.14 12.70
N PRO A 119 -13.85 5.17 13.21
CA PRO A 119 -13.09 6.09 12.36
C PRO A 119 -11.92 5.38 11.68
N LEU A 120 -11.44 5.96 10.58
CA LEU A 120 -10.34 5.43 9.80
C LEU A 120 -9.19 6.43 9.74
N TRP A 121 -7.98 5.89 9.77
CA TRP A 121 -6.71 6.61 9.69
C TRP A 121 -6.04 6.37 8.35
N ASP A 122 -5.23 7.33 7.92
CA ASP A 122 -4.28 7.14 6.84
C ASP A 122 -3.09 6.31 7.33
N TRP A 123 -2.90 5.12 6.73
CA TRP A 123 -1.86 4.20 7.17
C TRP A 123 -0.46 4.77 7.02
N ALA A 124 -0.16 5.48 5.93
CA ALA A 124 1.16 6.07 5.72
C ALA A 124 1.50 7.10 6.81
N THR A 125 0.52 7.91 7.23
CA THR A 125 0.70 8.88 8.32
C THR A 125 0.92 8.19 9.66
N VAL A 126 0.14 7.14 9.96
CA VAL A 126 0.31 6.35 11.19
C VAL A 126 1.63 5.59 11.18
N ALA A 127 2.01 4.97 10.07
CA ALA A 127 3.28 4.25 9.95
C ALA A 127 4.48 5.18 10.14
N LYS A 128 4.44 6.40 9.57
CA LYS A 128 5.47 7.42 9.82
C LYS A 128 5.60 7.74 11.30
N TRP A 129 4.48 7.98 11.98
CA TRP A 129 4.46 8.25 13.40
C TRP A 129 5.01 7.07 14.22
N LEU A 130 4.57 5.85 13.91
CA LEU A 130 5.03 4.63 14.59
C LEU A 130 6.54 4.40 14.40
N PHE A 131 7.06 4.65 13.21
CA PHE A 131 8.48 4.58 12.95
C PHE A 131 9.26 5.61 13.81
N GLN A 132 8.79 6.85 13.87
CA GLN A 132 9.41 7.90 14.70
C GLN A 132 9.42 7.57 16.20
N HIS A 133 8.53 6.68 16.63
CA HIS A 133 8.44 6.19 18.01
C HIS A 133 9.02 4.78 18.17
N GLU A 134 9.82 4.31 17.21
CA GLU A 134 10.52 3.00 17.24
C GLU A 134 9.58 1.79 17.43
N LYS A 135 8.38 1.84 16.85
CA LYS A 135 7.36 0.79 16.96
C LYS A 135 7.27 -0.12 15.74
N ILE A 136 7.75 0.34 14.60
CA ILE A 136 7.81 -0.43 13.35
C ILE A 136 9.12 -0.16 12.63
N SER A 137 9.44 -0.99 11.63
CA SER A 137 10.64 -0.85 10.83
C SER A 137 10.50 0.31 9.82
N ARG A 138 11.64 0.76 9.29
CA ARG A 138 11.72 1.73 8.21
C ARG A 138 11.05 1.19 6.94
N GLU A 139 11.27 -0.08 6.63
CA GLU A 139 10.72 -0.77 5.48
C GLU A 139 9.18 -0.68 5.49
N THR A 140 8.55 -0.98 6.62
CA THR A 140 7.09 -0.87 6.78
C THR A 140 6.58 0.55 6.55
N ALA A 141 7.31 1.58 7.02
CA ALA A 141 6.93 2.97 6.77
C ALA A 141 7.09 3.36 5.29
N MET A 142 8.13 2.86 4.62
CA MET A 142 8.35 3.07 3.19
C MET A 142 7.30 2.39 2.33
N GLU A 143 6.93 1.15 2.65
CA GLU A 143 5.85 0.41 1.98
C GLU A 143 4.51 1.14 2.09
N ALA A 144 4.17 1.61 3.28
CA ALA A 144 2.95 2.39 3.51
C ALA A 144 2.91 3.68 2.66
N ALA A 145 4.04 4.39 2.58
CA ALA A 145 4.16 5.61 1.78
C ALA A 145 4.05 5.32 0.28
N ALA A 146 4.67 4.23 -0.21
CA ALA A 146 4.63 3.83 -1.61
C ALA A 146 3.22 3.43 -2.06
N VAL A 147 2.53 2.60 -1.28
CA VAL A 147 1.14 2.20 -1.57
C VAL A 147 0.21 3.41 -1.60
N ARG A 148 0.35 4.35 -0.65
CA ARG A 148 -0.43 5.59 -0.65
C ARG A 148 -0.17 6.42 -1.90
N ALA A 149 1.09 6.64 -2.26
CA ALA A 149 1.45 7.45 -3.43
C ALA A 149 0.94 6.83 -4.73
N ALA A 150 1.02 5.50 -4.89
CA ALA A 150 0.46 4.78 -6.02
C ALA A 150 -1.06 4.94 -6.12
N ASN A 151 -1.78 4.79 -5.00
CA ASN A 151 -3.23 4.97 -4.98
C ASN A 151 -3.65 6.41 -5.31
N VAL A 152 -2.93 7.42 -4.85
CA VAL A 152 -3.17 8.82 -5.23
C VAL A 152 -3.00 9.01 -6.75
N ALA A 153 -1.99 8.41 -7.36
CA ALA A 153 -1.77 8.49 -8.81
C ALA A 153 -2.89 7.79 -9.59
N ILE A 154 -3.36 6.63 -9.13
CA ILE A 154 -4.48 5.89 -9.73
C ILE A 154 -5.76 6.72 -9.65
N GLU A 155 -6.13 7.19 -8.45
CA GLU A 155 -7.37 7.96 -8.20
C GLU A 155 -7.42 9.28 -8.96
N SER A 156 -6.28 9.96 -9.11
CA SER A 156 -6.18 11.23 -9.84
C SER A 156 -6.15 11.07 -11.36
N HIS A 157 -6.02 9.86 -11.88
CA HIS A 157 -5.84 9.56 -13.31
C HIS A 157 -4.64 10.30 -13.93
N GLN A 158 -3.58 10.52 -13.14
CA GLN A 158 -2.38 11.24 -13.54
C GLN A 158 -1.16 10.32 -13.54
N PRO A 159 -0.83 9.67 -14.66
CA PRO A 159 0.34 8.76 -14.73
C PRO A 159 1.67 9.46 -14.42
N GLN A 160 1.76 10.78 -14.61
CA GLN A 160 2.95 11.57 -14.26
C GLN A 160 3.26 11.52 -12.75
N LEU A 161 2.25 11.31 -11.91
CA LEU A 161 2.47 11.15 -10.46
C LEU A 161 3.17 9.83 -10.12
N LEU A 162 3.07 8.81 -10.97
CA LEU A 162 3.83 7.57 -10.81
C LEU A 162 5.31 7.78 -11.08
N GLU A 163 5.65 8.63 -12.06
CA GLU A 163 7.04 9.01 -12.34
C GLU A 163 7.62 9.82 -11.18
N ALA A 164 6.86 10.79 -10.66
CA ALA A 164 7.26 11.61 -9.51
C ALA A 164 7.26 10.82 -8.19
N MET A 165 6.60 9.67 -8.11
CA MET A 165 6.53 8.85 -6.90
C MET A 165 7.91 8.39 -6.43
N GLN A 166 8.79 8.00 -7.33
CA GLN A 166 10.13 7.53 -6.98
C GLN A 166 10.96 8.64 -6.33
N ASP A 167 10.92 9.85 -6.86
CA ASP A 167 11.62 11.01 -6.31
C ASP A 167 11.05 11.40 -4.93
N SER A 168 9.72 11.34 -4.82
CA SER A 168 9.01 11.62 -3.57
C SER A 168 9.36 10.59 -2.48
N LEU A 169 9.45 9.30 -2.84
CA LEU A 169 9.84 8.24 -1.92
C LEU A 169 11.32 8.34 -1.50
N GLN A 170 12.22 8.72 -2.40
CA GLN A 170 13.62 8.98 -2.04
C GLN A 170 13.75 10.16 -1.07
N SER A 171 12.96 11.21 -1.27
CA SER A 171 12.93 12.36 -0.35
C SER A 171 12.38 11.96 1.03
N TYR A 172 11.34 11.16 1.04
CA TYR A 172 10.75 10.62 2.26
C TYR A 172 11.71 9.69 3.00
N GLU A 173 12.45 8.86 2.30
CA GLU A 173 13.47 7.98 2.85
C GLU A 173 14.55 8.77 3.59
N LYS A 174 15.07 9.83 2.97
CA LYS A 174 16.03 10.75 3.62
C LYS A 174 15.45 11.44 4.85
N GLU A 175 14.17 11.80 4.83
CA GLU A 175 13.49 12.37 5.98
C GLU A 175 13.42 11.39 7.16
N LEU A 176 13.18 10.10 6.88
CA LEU A 176 13.18 9.06 7.91
C LEU A 176 14.58 8.85 8.51
N GLU A 177 15.63 8.87 7.69
CA GLU A 177 17.02 8.74 8.14
C GLU A 177 17.44 9.89 9.05
N ASN A 178 17.13 11.13 8.69
CA ASN A 178 17.52 12.32 9.47
C ASN A 178 16.83 12.41 10.84
N LYS A 179 15.72 11.73 11.04
CA LYS A 179 14.99 11.72 12.32
C LYS A 179 15.34 10.52 13.21
N ALA A 180 16.08 9.54 12.68
CA ALA A 180 16.57 8.38 13.42
C ALA A 180 18.00 8.60 13.99
N ALA A 181 18.64 9.72 13.64
CA ALA A 181 19.95 10.17 14.15
C ALA A 181 19.78 11.18 15.30
#